data_35cac43e7ffe3c96cc9efab979168217
#
_entry.id   35cac43e7ffe3c96cc9efab979168217
#
_cell.length_a   1.000
_cell.length_b   1.000
_cell.length_c   1.000
_cell.angle_alpha   90.00
_cell.angle_beta   90.00
_cell.angle_gamma   90.00
#
_symmetry.space_group_name_H-M   'P 1'
#
loop_
_entity.id
_entity.type
_entity.pdbx_description
1 polymer ?
#
loop_
_entity_poly.entity_id
_entity_poly.type
_entity_poly.pdbx_seq_one_letter_code
_entity_poly.pdbx_strand_id
1 'polypeptide(L)'
;SNKNFTFDYDLLRKSNDSLINATGLPFGITHAEYKFEGDKFYLIEMAARGGGTKIASDIVPLMSGVDNYAYLLASVVGKTIQTPIMIDKTLDERCAVLKFLDINSKGLPVKAIQGVDEICRNSHIIDFSLEFNVGDIVGEAEDDRSRVGYYIAYEENEKKLRELMQWIQNTLCIEF
;
A
#
# COMPACT_ATOMS: atom_id res chain seq x y z
N SER A 1 1.88 9.31 -5.77
CA SER A 1 2.90 10.35 -5.54
C SER A 1 3.19 10.50 -4.06
N ASN A 2 4.46 10.72 -3.72
CA ASN A 2 4.88 11.00 -2.35
C ASN A 2 4.44 12.37 -1.84
N LYS A 3 4.03 13.26 -2.72
CA LYS A 3 3.68 14.63 -2.34
C LYS A 3 2.35 15.06 -2.94
N ASN A 4 1.47 15.53 -2.08
CA ASN A 4 0.31 16.30 -2.48
C ASN A 4 0.58 17.77 -2.09
N PHE A 5 0.77 18.63 -3.09
CA PHE A 5 1.13 20.04 -2.87
C PHE A 5 0.03 20.88 -2.20
N THR A 6 -1.16 20.33 -2.04
CA THR A 6 -2.26 20.99 -1.31
C THR A 6 -2.20 20.74 0.19
N PHE A 7 -1.34 19.81 0.67
CA PHE A 7 -1.26 19.46 2.08
C PHE A 7 -0.14 20.22 2.78
N ASP A 8 -0.43 20.77 3.95
CA ASP A 8 0.58 21.24 4.89
C ASP A 8 1.14 20.05 5.69
N TYR A 9 2.23 19.49 5.20
CA TYR A 9 2.88 18.33 5.83
C TYR A 9 3.50 18.65 7.19
N ASP A 10 3.89 19.91 7.45
CA ASP A 10 4.38 20.31 8.77
C ASP A 10 3.26 20.36 9.80
N LEU A 11 2.08 20.80 9.40
CA LEU A 11 0.88 20.74 10.23
C LEU A 11 0.49 19.28 10.50
N LEU A 12 0.47 18.43 9.46
CA LEU A 12 0.16 17.00 9.63
C LEU A 12 1.14 16.33 10.60
N ARG A 13 2.44 16.56 10.44
CA ARG A 13 3.47 16.00 11.32
C ARG A 13 3.26 16.44 12.76
N LYS A 14 3.09 17.75 13.01
CA LYS A 14 2.86 18.29 14.36
C LYS A 14 1.59 17.71 15.00
N SER A 15 0.51 17.56 14.23
CA SER A 15 -0.73 16.97 14.70
C SER A 15 -0.54 15.49 15.09
N ASN A 16 0.16 14.74 14.26
CA ASN A 16 0.46 13.33 14.52
C ASN A 16 1.41 13.14 15.70
N ASP A 17 2.47 13.97 15.82
CA ASP A 17 3.40 13.94 16.95
C ASP A 17 2.68 14.23 18.26
N SER A 18 1.80 15.23 18.28
CA SER A 18 0.98 15.55 19.44
C SER A 18 0.05 14.40 19.85
N LEU A 19 -0.55 13.72 18.87
CA LEU A 19 -1.39 12.57 19.09
C LEU A 19 -0.59 11.40 19.68
N ILE A 20 0.57 11.06 19.10
CA ILE A 20 1.43 9.97 19.59
C ILE A 20 1.89 10.27 21.02
N ASN A 21 2.35 11.49 21.29
CA ASN A 21 2.78 11.90 22.63
C ASN A 21 1.63 11.76 23.66
N ALA A 22 0.41 12.09 23.28
CA ALA A 22 -0.76 11.96 24.17
C ALA A 22 -1.11 10.49 24.48
N THR A 23 -0.72 9.53 23.64
CA THR A 23 -0.96 8.10 23.93
C THR A 23 0.00 7.52 24.96
N GLY A 24 1.14 8.18 25.21
CA GLY A 24 2.17 7.67 26.12
C GLY A 24 2.93 6.46 25.57
N LEU A 25 2.84 6.14 24.27
CA LEU A 25 3.59 5.05 23.65
C LEU A 25 5.10 5.34 23.70
N PRO A 26 5.91 4.49 24.35
CA PRO A 26 7.35 4.74 24.50
C PRO A 26 8.15 4.54 23.22
N PHE A 27 7.69 3.63 22.36
CA PHE A 27 8.23 3.31 21.04
C PHE A 27 7.23 2.46 20.25
N GLY A 28 7.44 2.32 18.95
CA GLY A 28 6.64 1.44 18.12
C GLY A 28 6.38 2.02 16.73
N ILE A 29 5.55 1.32 15.98
CA ILE A 29 4.99 1.77 14.72
C ILE A 29 3.54 2.17 14.97
N THR A 30 3.13 3.28 14.39
CA THR A 30 1.73 3.69 14.38
C THR A 30 1.25 3.86 12.95
N HIS A 31 -0.01 3.54 12.74
CA HIS A 31 -0.73 3.84 11.50
C HIS A 31 -1.89 4.78 11.86
N ALA A 32 -1.90 5.96 11.27
CA ALA A 32 -2.94 6.94 11.51
C ALA A 32 -3.57 7.41 10.20
N GLU A 33 -4.88 7.47 10.18
CA GLU A 33 -5.67 7.91 9.03
C GLU A 33 -6.29 9.27 9.33
N TYR A 34 -6.14 10.21 8.40
CA TYR A 34 -6.65 11.56 8.53
C TYR A 34 -7.51 11.94 7.33
N LYS A 35 -8.61 12.63 7.59
CA LYS A 35 -9.34 13.38 6.59
C LYS A 35 -8.77 14.80 6.53
N PHE A 36 -8.49 15.30 5.33
CA PHE A 36 -8.12 16.69 5.10
C PHE A 36 -9.34 17.47 4.62
N GLU A 37 -9.71 18.53 5.34
CA GLU A 37 -10.84 19.39 5.00
C GLU A 37 -10.63 20.79 5.62
N GLY A 38 -10.84 21.83 4.83
CA GLY A 38 -10.72 23.22 5.30
C GLY A 38 -9.36 23.54 5.91
N ASP A 39 -8.27 23.13 5.26
CA ASP A 39 -6.88 23.30 5.70
C ASP A 39 -6.56 22.66 7.07
N LYS A 40 -7.33 21.65 7.47
CA LYS A 40 -7.13 20.90 8.71
C LYS A 40 -7.12 19.41 8.49
N PHE A 41 -6.39 18.70 9.35
CA PHE A 41 -6.35 17.25 9.41
C PHE A 41 -7.23 16.75 10.57
N TYR A 42 -8.21 15.94 10.24
CA TYR A 42 -9.11 15.30 11.22
C TYR A 42 -8.74 13.83 11.33
N LEU A 43 -8.38 13.40 12.54
CA LEU A 43 -8.10 12.00 12.81
C LEU A 43 -9.34 11.15 12.58
N ILE A 44 -9.23 10.12 11.76
CA ILE A 44 -10.26 9.10 11.54
C ILE A 44 -9.97 7.91 12.44
N GLU A 45 -8.76 7.35 12.34
CA GLU A 45 -8.33 6.17 13.08
C GLU A 45 -6.83 6.25 13.39
N MET A 46 -6.44 5.65 14.51
CA MET A 46 -5.04 5.39 14.83
C MET A 46 -4.91 4.01 15.45
N ALA A 47 -3.93 3.25 14.98
CA ALA A 47 -3.57 1.95 15.53
C ALA A 47 -2.08 1.91 15.89
N ALA A 48 -1.74 1.28 17.02
CA ALA A 48 -0.35 1.05 17.44
C ALA A 48 0.24 -0.19 16.74
N ARG A 49 0.21 -0.20 15.42
CA ARG A 49 0.72 -1.23 14.52
C ARG A 49 1.02 -0.62 13.16
N GLY A 50 1.69 -1.37 12.30
CA GLY A 50 1.80 -1.00 10.89
C GLY A 50 0.45 -1.06 10.16
N GLY A 51 0.33 -0.33 9.07
CA GLY A 51 -0.81 -0.41 8.16
C GLY A 51 -0.97 -1.82 7.61
N GLY A 52 -2.23 -2.24 7.42
CA GLY A 52 -2.57 -3.54 6.86
C GLY A 52 -2.23 -3.67 5.38
N THR A 53 -2.53 -4.84 4.81
CA THR A 53 -2.42 -5.15 3.37
C THR A 53 -1.06 -4.70 2.78
N LYS A 54 0.04 -5.11 3.45
CA LYS A 54 1.43 -4.84 3.05
C LYS A 54 1.82 -3.36 2.92
N ILE A 55 1.01 -2.42 3.45
CA ILE A 55 1.34 -0.99 3.42
C ILE A 55 2.62 -0.74 4.20
N ALA A 56 2.70 -1.20 5.46
CA ALA A 56 3.86 -0.94 6.31
C ALA A 56 5.09 -1.76 5.93
N SER A 57 4.92 -2.99 5.40
CA SER A 57 6.01 -3.89 5.06
C SER A 57 6.62 -3.62 3.69
N ASP A 58 5.82 -3.17 2.72
CA ASP A 58 6.24 -3.07 1.32
C ASP A 58 6.13 -1.65 0.77
N ILE A 59 4.95 -1.01 0.90
CA ILE A 59 4.73 0.31 0.29
C ILE A 59 5.52 1.40 1.02
N VAL A 60 5.53 1.40 2.36
CA VAL A 60 6.23 2.45 3.12
C VAL A 60 7.74 2.38 2.87
N PRO A 61 8.44 1.23 2.95
CA PRO A 61 9.86 1.15 2.59
C PRO A 61 10.13 1.56 1.15
N LEU A 62 9.30 1.12 0.20
CA LEU A 62 9.42 1.47 -1.21
C LEU A 62 9.34 2.98 -1.45
N MET A 63 8.43 3.67 -0.76
CA MET A 63 8.13 5.09 -0.97
C MET A 63 9.00 6.02 -0.13
N SER A 64 9.51 5.57 1.02
CA SER A 64 10.29 6.39 1.95
C SER A 64 11.77 6.00 2.03
N GLY A 65 12.13 4.79 1.59
CA GLY A 65 13.47 4.21 1.82
C GLY A 65 13.70 3.77 3.27
N VAL A 66 12.66 3.75 4.12
CA VAL A 66 12.76 3.41 5.54
C VAL A 66 12.06 2.09 5.81
N ASP A 67 12.81 1.09 6.28
CA ASP A 67 12.27 -0.18 6.75
C ASP A 67 11.77 -0.05 8.19
N ASN A 68 10.47 0.17 8.34
CA ASN A 68 9.80 0.35 9.64
C ASN A 68 9.95 -0.87 10.55
N TYR A 69 9.91 -2.09 10.00
CA TYR A 69 10.02 -3.30 10.80
C TYR A 69 11.44 -3.57 11.27
N ALA A 70 12.46 -3.23 10.47
CA ALA A 70 13.85 -3.27 10.92
C ALA A 70 14.07 -2.33 12.11
N TYR A 71 13.46 -1.12 12.07
CA TYR A 71 13.50 -0.18 13.21
C TYR A 71 12.82 -0.74 14.45
N LEU A 72 11.63 -1.30 14.29
CA LEU A 72 10.88 -1.90 15.40
C LEU A 72 11.68 -3.03 16.05
N LEU A 73 12.18 -3.97 15.24
CA LEU A 73 12.98 -5.11 15.73
C LEU A 73 14.25 -4.65 16.43
N ALA A 74 14.98 -3.69 15.87
CA ALA A 74 16.17 -3.13 16.51
C ALA A 74 15.85 -2.50 17.87
N SER A 75 14.76 -1.73 17.96
CA SER A 75 14.31 -1.12 19.21
C SER A 75 13.99 -2.16 20.27
N VAL A 76 13.32 -3.26 19.89
CA VAL A 76 12.97 -4.35 20.81
C VAL A 76 14.22 -5.05 21.38
N VAL A 77 15.28 -5.22 20.57
CA VAL A 77 16.52 -5.88 21.01
C VAL A 77 17.57 -4.89 21.54
N GLY A 78 17.20 -3.64 21.75
CA GLY A 78 18.09 -2.60 22.29
C GLY A 78 19.21 -2.19 21.33
N LYS A 79 19.05 -2.39 20.02
CA LYS A 79 19.99 -1.95 18.99
C LYS A 79 19.53 -0.63 18.38
N THR A 80 20.49 0.22 18.05
CA THR A 80 20.22 1.47 17.32
C THR A 80 20.46 1.22 15.84
N ILE A 81 19.45 1.52 15.02
CA ILE A 81 19.62 1.66 13.57
C ILE A 81 19.74 3.16 13.27
N GLN A 82 20.79 3.51 12.52
CA GLN A 82 20.89 4.90 12.04
C GLN A 82 19.80 5.14 11.00
N THR A 83 18.95 6.09 11.28
CA THR A 83 17.97 6.59 10.29
C THR A 83 18.74 7.22 9.14
N PRO A 84 18.44 6.91 7.88
CA PRO A 84 18.95 7.71 6.78
C PRO A 84 18.50 9.15 7.00
N ILE A 85 19.44 10.05 7.28
CA ILE A 85 19.16 11.48 7.55
C ILE A 85 18.71 12.19 6.27
N MET A 86 18.92 11.58 5.13
CA MET A 86 18.52 12.12 3.83
C MET A 86 17.40 11.27 3.25
N ILE A 87 16.22 11.87 3.17
CA ILE A 87 15.17 11.38 2.27
C ILE A 87 15.76 11.41 0.86
N ASP A 88 15.86 10.24 0.24
CA ASP A 88 16.33 10.13 -1.13
C ASP A 88 15.34 10.89 -2.04
N LYS A 89 15.79 12.01 -2.58
CA LYS A 89 14.96 12.86 -3.46
C LYS A 89 14.51 12.13 -4.72
N THR A 90 15.18 11.03 -5.10
CA THR A 90 14.75 10.21 -6.24
C THR A 90 13.41 9.52 -5.96
N LEU A 91 13.00 9.41 -4.70
CA LEU A 91 11.72 8.85 -4.30
C LEU A 91 10.57 9.87 -4.36
N ASP A 92 10.86 11.16 -4.50
CA ASP A 92 9.84 12.22 -4.45
C ASP A 92 8.77 12.11 -5.55
N GLU A 93 9.14 11.66 -6.74
CA GLU A 93 8.22 11.49 -7.87
C GLU A 93 7.66 10.06 -7.98
N ARG A 94 8.25 9.12 -7.25
CA ARG A 94 7.79 7.73 -7.26
C ARG A 94 6.31 7.65 -6.86
N CYS A 95 5.59 6.79 -7.56
CA CYS A 95 4.20 6.49 -7.28
C CYS A 95 4.04 5.00 -7.04
N ALA A 96 3.25 4.63 -6.05
CA ALA A 96 2.86 3.26 -5.80
C ALA A 96 1.34 3.14 -5.69
N VAL A 97 0.83 1.96 -5.97
CA VAL A 97 -0.58 1.61 -5.83
C VAL A 97 -0.72 0.23 -5.19
N LEU A 98 -1.64 0.13 -4.26
CA LEU A 98 -2.29 -1.11 -3.87
C LEU A 98 -3.66 -1.10 -4.54
N LYS A 99 -3.89 -2.00 -5.48
CA LYS A 99 -5.15 -2.09 -6.22
C LYS A 99 -5.80 -3.44 -5.95
N PHE A 100 -7.02 -3.41 -5.42
CA PHE A 100 -7.87 -4.59 -5.36
C PHE A 100 -8.50 -4.83 -6.72
N LEU A 101 -8.60 -6.11 -7.08
CA LEU A 101 -9.21 -6.54 -8.33
C LEU A 101 -10.72 -6.58 -8.18
N ASP A 102 -11.40 -6.03 -9.17
CA ASP A 102 -12.86 -6.09 -9.27
C ASP A 102 -13.23 -7.14 -10.33
N ILE A 103 -13.50 -8.35 -9.85
CA ILE A 103 -13.79 -9.51 -10.69
C ILE A 103 -15.08 -10.14 -10.17
N ASN A 104 -16.05 -10.31 -11.07
CA ASN A 104 -17.32 -10.96 -10.77
C ASN A 104 -17.66 -11.95 -11.88
N SER A 105 -17.75 -13.22 -11.53
CA SER A 105 -18.06 -14.30 -12.47
C SER A 105 -19.52 -14.39 -12.85
N LYS A 106 -20.39 -13.57 -12.24
CA LYS A 106 -21.86 -13.60 -12.44
C LYS A 106 -22.46 -15.00 -12.24
N GLY A 107 -21.91 -15.75 -11.28
CA GLY A 107 -22.36 -17.10 -10.95
C GLY A 107 -21.81 -18.22 -11.84
N LEU A 108 -20.90 -17.90 -12.78
CA LEU A 108 -20.24 -18.91 -13.60
C LEU A 108 -18.92 -19.35 -12.95
N PRO A 109 -18.51 -20.61 -13.10
CA PRO A 109 -17.20 -21.05 -12.64
C PRO A 109 -16.08 -20.48 -13.52
N VAL A 110 -14.96 -20.16 -12.91
CA VAL A 110 -13.74 -19.77 -13.62
C VAL A 110 -13.22 -20.96 -14.45
N LYS A 111 -13.08 -20.79 -15.76
CA LYS A 111 -12.59 -21.84 -16.68
C LYS A 111 -11.08 -21.77 -16.90
N ALA A 112 -10.55 -20.55 -16.98
CA ALA A 112 -9.12 -20.34 -17.18
C ALA A 112 -8.65 -19.02 -16.55
N ILE A 113 -7.38 -18.99 -16.11
CA ILE A 113 -6.67 -17.81 -15.62
C ILE A 113 -5.36 -17.73 -16.41
N GLN A 114 -5.10 -16.61 -17.08
CA GLN A 114 -3.92 -16.41 -17.90
C GLN A 114 -3.27 -15.06 -17.57
N GLY A 115 -1.98 -14.92 -17.87
CA GLY A 115 -1.21 -13.71 -17.71
C GLY A 115 -0.56 -13.51 -16.33
N VAL A 116 -0.89 -14.32 -15.31
CA VAL A 116 -0.35 -14.21 -13.96
C VAL A 116 1.18 -14.29 -13.94
N ASP A 117 1.74 -15.30 -14.62
CA ASP A 117 3.21 -15.48 -14.68
C ASP A 117 3.93 -14.27 -15.32
N GLU A 118 3.32 -13.67 -16.34
CA GLU A 118 3.88 -12.50 -17.00
C GLU A 118 3.84 -11.28 -16.10
N ILE A 119 2.73 -11.09 -15.40
CA ILE A 119 2.56 -10.02 -14.40
C ILE A 119 3.60 -10.17 -13.28
N CYS A 120 3.72 -11.36 -12.69
CA CYS A 120 4.65 -11.62 -11.59
C CYS A 120 6.14 -11.51 -11.97
N ARG A 121 6.49 -11.61 -13.25
CA ARG A 121 7.88 -11.40 -13.73
C ARG A 121 8.25 -9.92 -13.88
N ASN A 122 7.29 -9.02 -13.86
CA ASN A 122 7.57 -7.59 -13.97
C ASN A 122 8.15 -7.05 -12.66
N SER A 123 9.36 -6.52 -12.69
CA SER A 123 10.09 -6.03 -11.50
C SER A 123 9.43 -4.81 -10.82
N HIS A 124 8.49 -4.14 -11.48
CA HIS A 124 7.72 -3.02 -10.93
C HIS A 124 6.44 -3.48 -10.22
N ILE A 125 6.17 -4.79 -10.21
CA ILE A 125 5.08 -5.40 -9.44
C ILE A 125 5.69 -6.10 -8.24
N ILE A 126 5.42 -5.54 -7.06
CA ILE A 126 5.98 -6.01 -5.78
C ILE A 126 5.26 -7.26 -5.32
N ASP A 127 3.96 -7.31 -5.54
CA ASP A 127 3.11 -8.41 -5.13
C ASP A 127 1.86 -8.49 -6.00
N PHE A 128 1.41 -9.72 -6.23
CA PHE A 128 0.19 -10.03 -6.96
C PHE A 128 -0.43 -11.29 -6.36
N SER A 129 -1.72 -11.25 -6.04
CA SER A 129 -2.45 -12.41 -5.51
C SER A 129 -3.85 -12.48 -6.10
N LEU A 130 -4.29 -13.71 -6.37
CA LEU A 130 -5.69 -14.06 -6.61
C LEU A 130 -6.15 -14.97 -5.46
N GLU A 131 -7.33 -14.71 -4.91
CA GLU A 131 -7.92 -15.45 -3.80
C GLU A 131 -8.93 -16.53 -4.30
N PHE A 132 -8.79 -16.93 -5.56
CA PHE A 132 -9.63 -17.94 -6.21
C PHE A 132 -8.83 -18.75 -7.24
N ASN A 133 -9.37 -19.90 -7.62
CA ASN A 133 -8.77 -20.83 -8.57
C ASN A 133 -9.74 -21.16 -9.73
N VAL A 134 -9.24 -21.87 -10.72
CA VAL A 134 -10.08 -22.47 -11.78
C VAL A 134 -11.09 -23.41 -11.13
N GLY A 135 -12.35 -23.25 -11.48
CA GLY A 135 -13.49 -23.97 -10.93
C GLY A 135 -14.29 -23.19 -9.87
N ASP A 136 -13.71 -22.16 -9.28
CA ASP A 136 -14.40 -21.34 -8.29
C ASP A 136 -15.42 -20.38 -8.93
N ILE A 137 -16.45 -20.02 -8.15
CA ILE A 137 -17.40 -18.96 -8.50
C ILE A 137 -17.01 -17.71 -7.72
N VAL A 138 -16.70 -16.64 -8.43
CA VAL A 138 -16.25 -15.38 -7.86
C VAL A 138 -17.45 -14.43 -7.75
N GLY A 139 -17.82 -14.11 -6.51
CA GLY A 139 -18.89 -13.14 -6.21
C GLY A 139 -18.44 -11.68 -6.27
N GLU A 140 -19.37 -10.79 -6.05
CA GLU A 140 -19.06 -9.37 -5.86
C GLU A 140 -18.40 -9.15 -4.50
N ALA A 141 -17.38 -8.29 -4.46
CA ALA A 141 -16.73 -7.94 -3.21
C ALA A 141 -17.60 -6.92 -2.44
N GLU A 142 -18.26 -7.40 -1.39
CA GLU A 142 -19.13 -6.55 -0.54
C GLU A 142 -18.36 -5.88 0.60
N ASP A 143 -17.28 -6.50 1.07
CA ASP A 143 -16.43 -6.00 2.15
C ASP A 143 -14.96 -6.45 1.98
N ASP A 144 -14.11 -6.09 2.93
CA ASP A 144 -12.69 -6.42 2.94
C ASP A 144 -12.39 -7.93 2.98
N ARG A 145 -13.33 -8.75 3.43
CA ARG A 145 -13.18 -10.21 3.54
C ARG A 145 -13.55 -10.94 2.25
N SER A 146 -14.31 -10.27 1.39
CA SER A 146 -14.74 -10.81 0.10
C SER A 146 -13.87 -10.32 -1.08
N ARG A 147 -12.69 -9.75 -0.79
CA ARG A 147 -11.70 -9.35 -1.80
C ARG A 147 -11.20 -10.56 -2.57
N VAL A 148 -11.20 -10.45 -3.88
CA VAL A 148 -10.91 -11.58 -4.79
C VAL A 148 -9.47 -11.59 -5.30
N GLY A 149 -8.70 -10.55 -4.97
CA GLY A 149 -7.29 -10.44 -5.31
C GLY A 149 -6.81 -8.99 -5.30
N TYR A 150 -5.50 -8.82 -5.42
CA TYR A 150 -4.87 -7.49 -5.43
C TYR A 150 -3.52 -7.53 -6.15
N TYR A 151 -2.99 -6.36 -6.43
CA TYR A 151 -1.59 -6.17 -6.75
C TYR A 151 -1.02 -4.92 -6.10
N ILE A 152 0.29 -4.94 -5.87
CA ILE A 152 1.09 -3.78 -5.46
C ILE A 152 2.07 -3.50 -6.58
N ALA A 153 1.99 -2.30 -7.14
CA ALA A 153 2.86 -1.87 -8.22
C ALA A 153 3.41 -0.47 -7.95
N TYR A 154 4.55 -0.16 -8.54
CA TYR A 154 5.16 1.16 -8.45
C TYR A 154 5.80 1.57 -9.76
N GLU A 155 5.98 2.89 -9.92
CA GLU A 155 6.70 3.48 -11.03
C GLU A 155 7.36 4.80 -10.63
N GLU A 156 8.25 5.28 -11.48
CA GLU A 156 8.98 6.52 -11.26
C GLU A 156 8.08 7.74 -11.21
N ASN A 157 6.91 7.67 -11.87
CA ASN A 157 5.93 8.75 -11.91
C ASN A 157 4.52 8.22 -12.18
N GLU A 158 3.53 9.11 -12.00
CA GLU A 158 2.11 8.76 -12.13
C GLU A 158 1.73 8.29 -13.55
N LYS A 159 2.32 8.87 -14.59
CA LYS A 159 2.01 8.49 -15.97
C LYS A 159 2.40 7.04 -16.23
N LYS A 160 3.65 6.68 -15.90
CA LYS A 160 4.15 5.31 -16.04
C LYS A 160 3.35 4.32 -15.19
N LEU A 161 2.97 4.73 -13.97
CA LEU A 161 2.14 3.88 -13.11
C LEU A 161 0.77 3.59 -13.75
N ARG A 162 0.12 4.59 -14.35
CA ARG A 162 -1.15 4.39 -15.08
C ARG A 162 -0.98 3.46 -16.28
N GLU A 163 0.11 3.60 -17.03
CA GLU A 163 0.46 2.70 -18.15
C GLU A 163 0.68 1.26 -17.66
N LEU A 164 1.40 1.08 -16.56
CA LEU A 164 1.61 -0.24 -15.94
C LEU A 164 0.28 -0.86 -15.45
N MET A 165 -0.57 -0.07 -14.79
CA MET A 165 -1.90 -0.55 -14.35
C MET A 165 -2.77 -1.01 -15.53
N GLN A 166 -2.74 -0.25 -16.65
CA GLN A 166 -3.46 -0.63 -17.86
C GLN A 166 -2.89 -1.89 -18.50
N TRP A 167 -1.56 -2.04 -18.49
CA TRP A 167 -0.91 -3.26 -18.97
C TRP A 167 -1.31 -4.48 -18.13
N ILE A 168 -1.32 -4.38 -16.78
CA ILE A 168 -1.78 -5.44 -15.88
C ILE A 168 -3.22 -5.84 -16.25
N GLN A 169 -4.11 -4.86 -16.41
CA GLN A 169 -5.51 -5.09 -16.73
C GLN A 169 -5.69 -5.79 -18.08
N ASN A 170 -4.86 -5.49 -19.06
CA ASN A 170 -4.92 -6.11 -20.39
C ASN A 170 -4.26 -7.49 -20.43
N THR A 171 -3.30 -7.75 -19.53
CA THR A 171 -2.55 -9.02 -19.47
C THR A 171 -3.29 -10.07 -18.68
N LEU A 172 -3.97 -9.69 -17.58
CA LEU A 172 -4.78 -10.60 -16.79
C LEU A 172 -6.04 -10.96 -17.55
N CYS A 173 -6.16 -12.22 -17.96
CA CYS A 173 -7.34 -12.73 -18.63
C CYS A 173 -7.99 -13.85 -17.79
N ILE A 174 -9.26 -13.68 -17.45
CA ILE A 174 -10.06 -14.66 -16.70
C ILE A 174 -11.27 -15.03 -17.54
N GLU A 175 -11.39 -16.32 -17.83
CA GLU A 175 -12.49 -16.86 -18.62
C GLU A 175 -13.53 -17.51 -17.69
N PHE A 176 -14.81 -17.25 -17.97
CA PHE A 176 -15.96 -17.78 -17.25
C PHE A 176 -16.87 -18.64 -18.11
#